data_3b871fafee249c0b58831884a21dd263
#
_entry.id   3b871fafee249c0b58831884a21dd263
#
_cell.length_a   1.000
_cell.length_b   1.000
_cell.length_c   1.000
_cell.angle_alpha   90.00
_cell.angle_beta   90.00
_cell.angle_gamma   90.00
#
_symmetry.space_group_name_H-M   'P 1'
#
loop_
_entity.id
_entity.type
_entity.pdbx_description
1 polymer ?
#
loop_
_entity_poly.entity_id
_entity_poly.type
_entity_poly.pdbx_seq_one_letter_code
_entity_poly.pdbx_strand_id
1 'polypeptide(L)'
;MIDRYLLRVALVYLMVNRVKRRVSCFPKATYYKPREIPLCCLEITNLSIEELEAVRLCDLLQMEQSEAADKMGVSRKTLWSDLQNARQKVADALVNGKAIEISGGEYVNSGECKVDFLCKECDHAWESKCSQCRPTSCPNCGSNLIFRLGGDGKGMRFIENNYCCPKKKESSRNAGEVSKKK
;
A
#
# COMPACT_ATOMS: atom_id res chain seq x y z
N MET A 1 -24.44 19.11 34.41
CA MET A 1 -23.18 19.69 33.85
C MET A 1 -22.42 18.57 33.18
N ILE A 2 -22.47 18.52 31.84
CA ILE A 2 -21.71 17.50 31.10
C ILE A 2 -20.24 17.94 31.15
N ASP A 3 -19.39 17.07 31.68
CA ASP A 3 -17.98 17.34 31.90
C ASP A 3 -17.27 17.67 30.57
N ARG A 4 -16.70 18.86 30.47
CA ARG A 4 -15.92 19.32 29.31
C ARG A 4 -14.77 18.38 28.95
N TYR A 5 -14.30 17.58 29.90
CA TYR A 5 -13.27 16.60 29.71
C TYR A 5 -13.77 15.38 28.93
N LEU A 6 -14.98 14.89 29.25
CA LEU A 6 -15.65 13.79 28.54
C LEU A 6 -15.97 14.16 27.09
N LEU A 7 -16.38 15.41 26.84
CA LEU A 7 -16.59 15.90 25.47
C LEU A 7 -15.29 15.98 24.67
N ARG A 8 -14.18 16.40 25.29
CA ARG A 8 -12.87 16.40 24.62
C ARG A 8 -12.36 14.98 24.32
N VAL A 9 -12.51 14.05 25.26
CA VAL A 9 -12.12 12.65 25.07
C VAL A 9 -12.98 12.00 23.99
N ALA A 10 -14.29 12.24 23.97
CA ALA A 10 -15.18 11.76 22.93
C ALA A 10 -14.88 12.37 21.56
N LEU A 11 -14.53 13.66 21.48
CA LEU A 11 -14.13 14.30 20.22
C LEU A 11 -12.80 13.73 19.70
N VAL A 12 -11.83 13.49 20.59
CA VAL A 12 -10.56 12.85 20.22
C VAL A 12 -10.81 11.41 19.77
N TYR A 13 -11.71 10.67 20.43
CA TYR A 13 -12.07 9.30 20.04
C TYR A 13 -12.79 9.23 18.70
N LEU A 14 -13.63 10.23 18.38
CA LEU A 14 -14.29 10.38 17.08
C LEU A 14 -13.31 10.82 15.97
N MET A 15 -12.25 11.56 16.31
CA MET A 15 -11.22 11.97 15.35
C MET A 15 -10.21 10.84 15.02
N VAL A 16 -10.09 9.84 15.89
CA VAL A 16 -9.13 8.73 15.71
C VAL A 16 -9.70 7.59 14.85
N ASN A 17 -11.01 7.48 14.69
CA ASN A 17 -11.62 6.49 13.79
C ASN A 17 -11.72 7.02 12.35
N ARG A 18 -10.56 7.22 11.70
CA ARG A 18 -10.56 7.35 10.24
C ARG A 18 -11.07 6.05 9.64
N VAL A 19 -12.14 6.14 8.89
CA VAL A 19 -12.66 5.01 8.11
C VAL A 19 -11.54 4.51 7.22
N LYS A 20 -11.13 3.25 7.42
CA LYS A 20 -10.09 2.63 6.59
C LYS A 20 -10.59 2.53 5.15
N ARG A 21 -9.80 3.03 4.21
CA ARG A 21 -10.13 3.00 2.79
C ARG A 21 -9.97 1.59 2.25
N ARG A 22 -10.87 1.16 1.40
CA ARG A 22 -10.70 -0.08 0.65
C ARG A 22 -9.75 0.16 -0.51
N VAL A 23 -8.69 -0.62 -0.60
CA VAL A 23 -7.72 -0.59 -1.68
C VAL A 23 -7.81 -1.91 -2.43
N SER A 24 -8.05 -1.84 -3.73
CA SER A 24 -8.21 -3.04 -4.55
C SER A 24 -6.92 -3.46 -5.25
N CYS A 25 -5.99 -2.53 -5.47
CA CYS A 25 -4.75 -2.82 -6.19
C CYS A 25 -3.53 -2.16 -5.53
N PHE A 26 -2.45 -2.93 -5.39
CA PHE A 26 -1.18 -2.41 -4.89
C PHE A 26 -0.26 -2.02 -6.05
N PRO A 27 0.57 -0.97 -5.85
CA PRO A 27 1.49 -0.51 -6.90
C PRO A 27 2.55 -1.58 -7.22
N LYS A 28 2.94 -1.65 -8.49
CA LYS A 28 4.04 -2.51 -8.96
C LYS A 28 5.40 -1.99 -8.50
N ALA A 29 5.54 -0.69 -8.33
CA ALA A 29 6.72 -0.01 -7.81
C ALA A 29 6.31 0.97 -6.72
N THR A 30 7.09 1.06 -5.68
CA THR A 30 6.83 1.91 -4.51
C THR A 30 7.75 3.12 -4.45
N TYR A 31 8.65 3.25 -5.43
CA TYR A 31 9.60 4.35 -5.45
C TYR A 31 9.87 4.84 -6.86
N TYR A 32 9.75 6.16 -7.07
CA TYR A 32 10.04 6.85 -8.32
C TYR A 32 11.00 7.99 -8.04
N LYS A 33 12.01 8.17 -8.86
CA LYS A 33 12.97 9.25 -8.72
C LYS A 33 13.46 9.77 -10.07
N PRO A 34 13.91 11.03 -10.15
CA PRO A 34 14.67 11.54 -11.28
C PRO A 34 15.92 10.68 -11.54
N ARG A 35 16.21 10.41 -12.81
CA ARG A 35 17.25 9.46 -13.20
C ARG A 35 18.65 9.87 -12.77
N GLU A 36 18.97 11.14 -12.90
CA GLU A 36 20.35 11.63 -12.80
C GLU A 36 20.73 12.15 -11.41
N ILE A 37 19.76 12.24 -10.48
CA ILE A 37 20.00 12.81 -9.15
C ILE A 37 20.19 11.66 -8.14
N PRO A 38 21.29 11.65 -7.36
CA PRO A 38 21.49 10.69 -6.27
C PRO A 38 20.41 10.82 -5.20
N LEU A 39 20.04 9.71 -4.57
CA LEU A 39 18.96 9.66 -3.58
C LEU A 39 19.19 10.57 -2.37
N CYS A 40 20.46 10.68 -1.95
CA CYS A 40 20.85 11.55 -0.84
C CYS A 40 20.64 13.07 -1.08
N CYS A 41 20.43 13.46 -2.35
CA CYS A 41 20.24 14.85 -2.75
C CYS A 41 18.78 15.16 -3.13
N LEU A 42 17.86 14.18 -2.97
CA LEU A 42 16.47 14.34 -3.33
C LEU A 42 15.57 14.56 -2.11
N GLU A 43 14.68 15.53 -2.20
CA GLU A 43 13.51 15.57 -1.33
C GLU A 43 12.56 14.44 -1.69
N ILE A 44 11.92 13.86 -0.68
CA ILE A 44 10.98 12.74 -0.84
C ILE A 44 9.57 13.24 -0.55
N THR A 45 8.68 13.07 -1.52
CA THR A 45 7.25 13.26 -1.35
C THR A 45 6.60 11.91 -1.06
N ASN A 46 5.96 11.77 0.10
CA ASN A 46 5.25 10.55 0.46
C ASN A 46 3.81 10.57 -0.07
N LEU A 47 3.48 9.57 -0.91
CA LEU A 47 2.14 9.30 -1.42
C LEU A 47 1.60 8.06 -0.70
N SER A 48 0.47 8.18 0.00
CA SER A 48 -0.10 7.03 0.69
C SER A 48 -0.78 6.05 -0.28
N ILE A 49 -0.96 4.81 0.17
CA ILE A 49 -1.57 3.74 -0.66
C ILE A 49 -3.02 4.10 -1.04
N GLU A 50 -3.79 4.68 -0.12
CA GLU A 50 -5.16 5.12 -0.41
C GLU A 50 -5.21 6.32 -1.35
N GLU A 51 -4.26 7.25 -1.26
CA GLU A 51 -4.14 8.37 -2.21
C GLU A 51 -3.83 7.86 -3.61
N LEU A 52 -2.94 6.88 -3.74
CA LEU A 52 -2.66 6.24 -5.02
C LEU A 52 -3.88 5.51 -5.58
N GLU A 53 -4.65 4.82 -4.74
CA GLU A 53 -5.89 4.15 -5.17
C GLU A 53 -6.93 5.15 -5.69
N ALA A 54 -7.05 6.31 -5.05
CA ALA A 54 -7.95 7.37 -5.52
C ALA A 54 -7.54 7.87 -6.93
N VAL A 55 -6.24 8.09 -7.17
CA VAL A 55 -5.70 8.44 -8.50
C VAL A 55 -5.95 7.30 -9.50
N ARG A 56 -5.73 6.06 -9.10
CA ARG A 56 -5.98 4.91 -9.99
C ARG A 56 -7.44 4.82 -10.43
N LEU A 57 -8.37 4.95 -9.50
CA LEU A 57 -9.80 4.85 -9.81
C LEU A 57 -10.28 6.02 -10.66
N CYS A 58 -9.96 7.25 -10.27
CA CYS A 58 -10.49 8.43 -10.93
C CYS A 58 -9.71 8.85 -12.19
N ASP A 59 -8.36 8.80 -12.14
CA ASP A 59 -7.54 9.34 -13.23
C ASP A 59 -7.13 8.29 -14.24
N LEU A 60 -6.79 7.07 -13.79
CA LEU A 60 -6.36 6.00 -14.69
C LEU A 60 -7.55 5.22 -15.26
N LEU A 61 -8.53 4.84 -14.40
CA LEU A 61 -9.72 4.10 -14.84
C LEU A 61 -10.88 5.00 -15.24
N GLN A 62 -10.75 6.33 -15.08
CA GLN A 62 -11.76 7.33 -15.46
C GLN A 62 -13.15 7.06 -14.85
N MET A 63 -13.16 6.56 -13.60
CA MET A 63 -14.39 6.27 -12.89
C MET A 63 -15.04 7.55 -12.36
N GLU A 64 -16.35 7.57 -12.31
CA GLU A 64 -17.10 8.62 -11.61
C GLU A 64 -16.74 8.66 -10.12
N GLN A 65 -16.61 9.87 -9.55
CA GLN A 65 -16.20 10.04 -8.15
C GLN A 65 -17.16 9.37 -7.15
N SER A 66 -18.44 9.28 -7.47
CA SER A 66 -19.44 8.56 -6.66
C SER A 66 -19.11 7.06 -6.62
N GLU A 67 -18.89 6.45 -7.77
CA GLU A 67 -18.56 5.04 -7.89
C GLU A 67 -17.19 4.70 -7.26
N ALA A 68 -16.19 5.55 -7.47
CA ALA A 68 -14.87 5.39 -6.85
C ALA A 68 -14.95 5.50 -5.32
N ALA A 69 -15.77 6.42 -4.78
CA ALA A 69 -15.99 6.55 -3.35
C ALA A 69 -16.65 5.31 -2.75
N ASP A 70 -17.65 4.75 -3.42
CA ASP A 70 -18.32 3.52 -3.01
C ASP A 70 -17.36 2.33 -3.00
N LYS A 71 -16.50 2.21 -4.02
CA LYS A 71 -15.44 1.17 -4.07
C LYS A 71 -14.45 1.32 -2.93
N MET A 72 -14.01 2.54 -2.61
CA MET A 72 -13.10 2.79 -1.50
C MET A 72 -13.80 2.76 -0.13
N GLY A 73 -15.14 2.69 -0.08
CA GLY A 73 -15.93 2.66 1.15
C GLY A 73 -15.86 3.98 1.94
N VAL A 74 -15.74 5.09 1.25
CA VAL A 74 -15.65 6.44 1.83
C VAL A 74 -16.72 7.38 1.26
N SER A 75 -16.89 8.54 1.87
CA SER A 75 -17.75 9.58 1.30
C SER A 75 -17.11 10.20 0.05
N ARG A 76 -17.92 10.70 -0.89
CA ARG A 76 -17.45 11.44 -2.06
C ARG A 76 -16.54 12.62 -1.68
N LYS A 77 -16.86 13.32 -0.57
CA LYS A 77 -16.03 14.43 -0.06
C LYS A 77 -14.66 13.94 0.40
N THR A 78 -14.58 12.79 1.06
CA THR A 78 -13.31 12.19 1.50
C THR A 78 -12.48 11.77 0.30
N LEU A 79 -13.08 11.06 -0.67
CA LEU A 79 -12.40 10.68 -1.91
C LEU A 79 -11.84 11.91 -2.64
N TRP A 80 -12.66 12.96 -2.77
CA TRP A 80 -12.25 14.21 -3.42
C TRP A 80 -11.02 14.82 -2.74
N SER A 81 -11.01 14.87 -1.39
CA SER A 81 -9.87 15.37 -0.62
C SER A 81 -8.62 14.53 -0.83
N ASP A 82 -8.74 13.19 -0.73
CA ASP A 82 -7.63 12.26 -0.93
C ASP A 82 -7.06 12.40 -2.36
N LEU A 83 -7.93 12.53 -3.37
CA LEU A 83 -7.55 12.72 -4.77
C LEU A 83 -6.83 14.04 -5.02
N GLN A 84 -7.33 15.16 -4.43
CA GLN A 84 -6.67 16.45 -4.59
C GLN A 84 -5.28 16.46 -3.93
N ASN A 85 -5.16 15.90 -2.74
CA ASN A 85 -3.88 15.76 -2.04
C ASN A 85 -2.89 14.92 -2.87
N ALA A 86 -3.35 13.80 -3.42
CA ALA A 86 -2.53 12.95 -4.27
C ALA A 86 -2.03 13.68 -5.51
N ARG A 87 -2.93 14.36 -6.23
CA ARG A 87 -2.59 15.15 -7.43
C ARG A 87 -1.58 16.26 -7.12
N GLN A 88 -1.77 16.97 -6.01
CA GLN A 88 -0.86 18.01 -5.56
C GLN A 88 0.53 17.45 -5.26
N LYS A 89 0.62 16.32 -4.55
CA LYS A 89 1.89 15.65 -4.25
C LYS A 89 2.63 15.20 -5.50
N VAL A 90 1.91 14.59 -6.44
CA VAL A 90 2.49 14.15 -7.72
C VAL A 90 2.97 15.34 -8.54
N ALA A 91 2.17 16.40 -8.62
CA ALA A 91 2.54 17.62 -9.35
C ALA A 91 3.76 18.30 -8.71
N ASP A 92 3.79 18.42 -7.37
CA ASP A 92 4.93 18.98 -6.65
C ASP A 92 6.22 18.18 -6.90
N ALA A 93 6.13 16.85 -6.86
CA ALA A 93 7.28 16.00 -7.12
C ALA A 93 7.81 16.14 -8.56
N LEU A 94 6.91 16.22 -9.53
CA LEU A 94 7.29 16.38 -10.95
C LEU A 94 7.87 17.76 -11.25
N VAL A 95 7.26 18.83 -10.73
CA VAL A 95 7.69 20.21 -10.99
C VAL A 95 9.01 20.52 -10.29
N ASN A 96 9.17 20.04 -9.06
CA ASN A 96 10.35 20.35 -8.24
C ASN A 96 11.43 19.24 -8.26
N GLY A 97 11.25 18.20 -9.09
CA GLY A 97 12.25 17.13 -9.24
C GLY A 97 12.47 16.29 -7.99
N LYS A 98 11.40 16.09 -7.19
CA LYS A 98 11.46 15.28 -5.96
C LYS A 98 11.29 13.78 -6.27
N ALA A 99 11.70 12.92 -5.33
CA ALA A 99 11.35 11.52 -5.38
C ALA A 99 9.94 11.31 -4.82
N ILE A 100 9.22 10.32 -5.35
CA ILE A 100 7.92 9.88 -4.81
C ILE A 100 8.12 8.54 -4.15
N GLU A 101 7.82 8.46 -2.86
CA GLU A 101 7.74 7.21 -2.10
C GLU A 101 6.27 6.87 -1.85
N ILE A 102 5.86 5.68 -2.28
CA ILE A 102 4.50 5.17 -2.08
C ILE A 102 4.53 4.26 -0.86
N SER A 103 4.09 4.76 0.28
CA SER A 103 4.12 4.01 1.53
C SER A 103 3.12 4.53 2.56
N GLY A 104 2.76 3.65 3.51
CA GLY A 104 1.87 4.00 4.61
C GLY A 104 0.40 4.15 4.22
N GLY A 105 -0.36 4.82 5.10
CA GLY A 105 -1.80 5.02 4.99
C GLY A 105 -2.62 4.05 5.84
N GLU A 106 -3.92 4.36 5.98
CA GLU A 106 -4.88 3.54 6.71
C GLU A 106 -5.89 2.92 5.74
N TYR A 107 -5.64 1.69 5.32
CA TYR A 107 -6.47 1.00 4.34
C TYR A 107 -6.74 -0.45 4.72
N VAL A 108 -7.75 -1.03 4.10
CA VAL A 108 -8.03 -2.47 4.07
C VAL A 108 -7.94 -2.96 2.64
N ASN A 109 -7.29 -4.09 2.43
CA ASN A 109 -7.21 -4.70 1.12
C ASN A 109 -8.56 -5.36 0.77
N SER A 110 -9.20 -4.89 -0.29
CA SER A 110 -10.47 -5.46 -0.78
C SER A 110 -10.30 -6.80 -1.50
N GLY A 111 -9.07 -7.19 -1.81
CA GLY A 111 -8.77 -8.50 -2.40
C GLY A 111 -9.14 -8.66 -3.87
N GLU A 112 -9.48 -7.60 -4.57
CA GLU A 112 -9.84 -7.64 -6.01
C GLU A 112 -8.61 -7.74 -6.93
N CYS A 113 -7.43 -7.36 -6.43
CA CYS A 113 -6.20 -7.42 -7.22
C CYS A 113 -5.69 -8.86 -7.32
N LYS A 114 -5.52 -9.33 -8.54
CA LYS A 114 -4.97 -10.64 -8.86
C LYS A 114 -3.55 -10.47 -9.41
N VAL A 115 -2.72 -11.44 -9.13
CA VAL A 115 -1.31 -11.46 -9.53
C VAL A 115 -0.99 -12.82 -10.10
N ASP A 116 -0.42 -12.82 -11.29
CA ASP A 116 0.01 -14.05 -11.96
C ASP A 116 1.43 -14.42 -11.56
N PHE A 117 1.63 -15.68 -11.26
CA PHE A 117 2.92 -16.27 -10.94
C PHE A 117 3.25 -17.37 -11.93
N LEU A 118 4.56 -17.55 -12.19
CA LEU A 118 5.10 -18.62 -13.01
C LEU A 118 6.22 -19.33 -12.24
N CYS A 119 6.21 -20.64 -12.23
CA CYS A 119 7.31 -21.44 -11.74
C CYS A 119 8.34 -21.69 -12.84
N LYS A 120 9.62 -21.47 -12.56
CA LYS A 120 10.69 -21.72 -13.55
C LYS A 120 11.04 -23.20 -13.70
N GLU A 121 10.75 -24.01 -12.68
CA GLU A 121 11.10 -25.44 -12.70
C GLU A 121 10.11 -26.31 -13.47
N CYS A 122 8.82 -25.97 -13.43
CA CYS A 122 7.77 -26.77 -14.04
C CYS A 122 6.85 -25.99 -14.96
N ASP A 123 7.15 -24.72 -15.25
CA ASP A 123 6.36 -23.79 -16.09
C ASP A 123 4.88 -23.68 -15.69
N HIS A 124 4.55 -24.09 -14.45
CA HIS A 124 3.20 -23.93 -13.92
C HIS A 124 2.89 -22.46 -13.67
N ALA A 125 1.86 -21.94 -14.33
CA ALA A 125 1.35 -20.60 -14.11
C ALA A 125 0.06 -20.64 -13.26
N TRP A 126 -0.05 -19.74 -12.29
CA TRP A 126 -1.24 -19.63 -11.45
C TRP A 126 -1.51 -18.19 -11.02
N GLU A 127 -2.77 -17.92 -10.74
CA GLU A 127 -3.25 -16.64 -10.25
C GLU A 127 -3.39 -16.67 -8.72
N SER A 128 -2.94 -15.62 -8.04
CA SER A 128 -3.12 -15.46 -6.61
C SER A 128 -3.70 -14.07 -6.30
N LYS A 129 -4.55 -13.98 -5.29
CA LYS A 129 -5.10 -12.69 -4.84
C LYS A 129 -4.01 -11.88 -4.15
N CYS A 130 -3.95 -10.59 -4.43
CA CYS A 130 -2.98 -9.66 -3.82
C CYS A 130 -3.12 -9.54 -2.29
N SER A 131 -4.26 -9.98 -1.73
CA SER A 131 -4.52 -10.04 -0.29
C SER A 131 -3.81 -11.19 0.42
N GLN A 132 -3.34 -12.20 -0.33
CA GLN A 132 -2.61 -13.32 0.21
C GLN A 132 -1.11 -12.99 0.22
N CYS A 133 -0.41 -13.45 1.25
CA CYS A 133 1.04 -13.35 1.29
C CYS A 133 1.63 -13.98 0.02
N ARG A 134 2.75 -13.43 -0.45
CA ARG A 134 3.49 -14.00 -1.58
C ARG A 134 3.65 -15.51 -1.38
N PRO A 135 3.30 -16.32 -2.37
CA PRO A 135 3.55 -17.75 -2.30
C PRO A 135 5.06 -17.99 -2.11
N THR A 136 5.41 -18.86 -1.20
CA THR A 136 6.81 -19.23 -0.91
C THR A 136 7.29 -20.37 -1.79
N SER A 137 6.37 -21.14 -2.35
CA SER A 137 6.65 -22.28 -3.19
C SER A 137 5.60 -22.48 -4.27
N CYS A 138 5.98 -23.14 -5.35
CA CYS A 138 5.08 -23.54 -6.43
C CYS A 138 4.05 -24.56 -5.93
N PRO A 139 2.75 -24.39 -6.18
CA PRO A 139 1.72 -25.34 -5.75
C PRO A 139 1.81 -26.68 -6.48
N ASN A 140 2.48 -26.75 -7.65
CA ASN A 140 2.59 -27.96 -8.44
C ASN A 140 3.85 -28.79 -8.10
N CYS A 141 5.02 -28.17 -8.00
CA CYS A 141 6.29 -28.90 -7.80
C CYS A 141 7.01 -28.55 -6.49
N GLY A 142 6.48 -27.63 -5.68
CA GLY A 142 7.10 -27.22 -4.42
C GLY A 142 8.36 -26.34 -4.55
N SER A 143 8.81 -26.02 -5.77
CA SER A 143 10.00 -25.19 -6.00
C SER A 143 9.80 -23.76 -5.51
N ASN A 144 10.88 -23.16 -4.97
CA ASN A 144 10.91 -21.75 -4.54
C ASN A 144 11.24 -20.79 -5.70
N LEU A 145 11.54 -21.32 -6.90
CA LEU A 145 11.85 -20.52 -8.09
C LEU A 145 10.59 -20.04 -8.78
N ILE A 146 9.92 -19.09 -8.16
CA ILE A 146 8.68 -18.50 -8.63
C ILE A 146 8.87 -17.04 -9.02
N PHE A 147 8.29 -16.68 -10.17
CA PHE A 147 8.32 -15.34 -10.72
C PHE A 147 6.93 -14.73 -10.75
N ARG A 148 6.85 -13.44 -10.48
CA ARG A 148 5.63 -12.67 -10.72
C ARG A 148 5.61 -12.23 -12.18
N LEU A 149 4.55 -12.53 -12.90
CA LEU A 149 4.32 -12.01 -14.23
C LEU A 149 3.84 -10.55 -14.12
N GLY A 150 4.48 -9.65 -14.89
CA GLY A 150 3.97 -8.28 -15.01
C GLY A 150 2.63 -8.30 -15.76
N GLY A 151 1.67 -7.44 -15.38
CA GLY A 151 0.31 -7.40 -15.97
C GLY A 151 0.23 -7.06 -17.46
N ASP A 152 1.35 -6.91 -18.16
CA ASP A 152 1.49 -6.65 -19.59
C ASP A 152 2.25 -7.75 -20.34
N GLY A 153 2.50 -8.90 -19.68
CA GLY A 153 3.13 -10.06 -20.33
C GLY A 153 4.57 -9.85 -20.80
N LYS A 154 5.15 -8.68 -20.57
CA LYS A 154 6.51 -8.33 -21.01
C LYS A 154 7.42 -8.06 -19.82
N GLY A 155 8.06 -9.10 -19.31
CA GLY A 155 9.16 -8.97 -18.38
C GLY A 155 9.05 -9.82 -17.13
N MET A 156 9.77 -10.95 -17.11
CA MET A 156 10.10 -11.64 -15.88
C MET A 156 10.98 -10.75 -15.02
N ARG A 157 10.49 -10.34 -13.86
CA ARG A 157 11.33 -9.70 -12.86
C ARG A 157 11.58 -10.67 -11.74
N PHE A 158 12.84 -11.00 -11.54
CA PHE A 158 13.32 -11.63 -10.32
C PHE A 158 13.04 -10.66 -9.17
N ILE A 159 12.17 -11.02 -8.26
CA ILE A 159 11.87 -10.20 -7.09
C ILE A 159 12.63 -10.82 -5.93
N GLU A 160 13.87 -10.36 -5.74
CA GLU A 160 14.54 -10.50 -4.45
C GLU A 160 13.67 -9.78 -3.39
N ASN A 161 13.32 -10.57 -2.37
CA ASN A 161 12.67 -10.16 -1.13
C ASN A 161 12.41 -8.67 -0.97
N ASN A 162 11.17 -8.23 -1.15
CA ASN A 162 10.45 -7.32 -0.28
C ASN A 162 9.28 -6.63 -1.01
N TYR A 163 8.16 -6.50 -0.27
CA TYR A 163 6.98 -5.65 -0.51
C TYR A 163 5.86 -6.24 -1.37
N CYS A 164 5.08 -7.12 -0.75
CA CYS A 164 3.65 -7.19 -1.05
C CYS A 164 2.76 -7.16 0.22
N CYS A 165 3.32 -7.42 1.40
CA CYS A 165 2.60 -7.24 2.67
C CYS A 165 3.53 -6.59 3.69
N PRO A 166 3.11 -5.55 4.40
CA PRO A 166 3.82 -5.11 5.59
C PRO A 166 3.77 -6.27 6.59
N LYS A 167 4.94 -6.84 6.94
CA LYS A 167 5.04 -7.79 8.04
C LYS A 167 4.39 -7.14 9.26
N LYS A 168 3.39 -7.79 9.87
CA LYS A 168 2.94 -7.47 11.21
C LYS A 168 4.21 -7.45 12.08
N LYS A 169 4.56 -6.28 12.61
CA LYS A 169 5.56 -6.19 13.68
C LYS A 169 4.97 -6.97 14.84
N GLU A 170 5.46 -8.18 15.08
CA GLU A 170 5.27 -8.87 16.34
C GLU A 170 5.91 -7.98 17.40
N SER A 171 5.08 -7.41 18.26
CA SER A 171 5.53 -6.73 19.46
C SER A 171 6.12 -7.79 20.39
N SER A 172 7.43 -7.97 20.32
CA SER A 172 8.17 -8.73 21.33
C SER A 172 8.05 -7.95 22.65
N ARG A 173 7.11 -8.39 23.48
CA ARG A 173 7.10 -8.06 24.90
C ARG A 173 8.27 -8.82 25.52
N ASN A 174 9.39 -8.18 25.65
CA ASN A 174 10.45 -8.64 26.54
C ASN A 174 9.95 -8.49 27.97
N ALA A 175 9.54 -9.60 28.55
CA ALA A 175 9.41 -9.74 29.99
C ALA A 175 10.81 -9.69 30.59
N GLY A 176 11.08 -8.63 31.34
CA GLY A 176 12.30 -8.51 32.13
C GLY A 176 12.29 -9.53 33.26
N GLU A 177 13.24 -10.43 33.25
CA GLU A 177 13.62 -11.20 34.41
C GLU A 177 14.72 -10.46 35.18
N VAL A 178 14.31 -9.91 36.30
CA VAL A 178 15.22 -9.43 37.37
C VAL A 178 15.79 -10.65 38.05
N SER A 179 17.06 -10.95 37.85
CA SER A 179 17.79 -11.89 38.69
C SER A 179 18.65 -11.10 39.67
N LYS A 180 18.20 -11.09 40.94
CA LYS A 180 19.03 -10.80 42.09
C LYS A 180 19.93 -12.03 42.34
N LYS A 181 21.22 -11.84 42.48
CA LYS A 181 22.05 -12.55 43.44
C LYS A 181 23.41 -11.91 43.65
N LYS A 182 23.60 -11.56 44.91
CA LYS A 182 24.81 -11.53 45.78
C LYS A 182 25.99 -10.72 45.30
#